data_4397db094e964fb9de6a4b74a7e6b0db
#
_entry.id   4397db094e964fb9de6a4b74a7e6b0db
#
_cell.length_a   1.000
_cell.length_b   1.000
_cell.length_c   1.000
_cell.angle_alpha   90.00
_cell.angle_beta   90.00
_cell.angle_gamma   90.00
#
_symmetry.space_group_name_H-M   'P 1'
#
loop_
_entity.id
_entity.type
_entity.pdbx_description
1 polymer ?
#
loop_
_entity_poly.entity_id
_entity_poly.type
_entity_poly.pdbx_seq_one_letter_code
_entity_poly.pdbx_strand_id
1 'polypeptide(L)'
;MDNKTYTRNAHSVCCLTYHAVFVIKYRRKVITPEILAFMRSHTDYLISQRYHGKLLEFNGEEDHIHILFELPPSAAPSVIICNLKTQLSKEVRKRFWEQIHNQLWKDSFWSDSYFLSTTGGANLEVLEQYIQQQGIEKQKRKYVQHKKK
;
A
#
# COMPACT_ATOMS: atom_id res chain seq x y z
N MET A 1 20.15 -10.97 17.10
CA MET A 1 20.26 -11.93 15.98
C MET A 1 18.96 -11.92 15.21
N ASP A 2 19.03 -11.49 13.97
CA ASP A 2 17.86 -11.56 13.10
C ASP A 2 17.61 -13.00 12.70
N ASN A 3 16.62 -13.62 13.30
CA ASN A 3 16.12 -14.93 12.88
C ASN A 3 15.41 -14.77 11.53
N LYS A 4 16.17 -14.57 10.46
CA LYS A 4 15.63 -14.60 9.11
C LYS A 4 15.21 -16.03 8.78
N THR A 5 13.89 -16.24 8.71
CA THR A 5 13.36 -17.51 8.23
C THR A 5 13.37 -17.49 6.70
N TYR A 6 14.09 -18.42 6.10
CA TYR A 6 14.14 -18.56 4.63
C TYR A 6 13.04 -19.48 4.13
N THR A 7 12.40 -19.10 3.04
CA THR A 7 11.43 -19.93 2.35
C THR A 7 12.16 -20.92 1.46
N ARG A 8 11.83 -22.20 1.58
CA ARG A 8 12.44 -23.29 0.82
C ARG A 8 11.45 -23.87 -0.18
N ASN A 9 11.88 -23.95 -1.43
CA ASN A 9 11.19 -24.63 -2.51
C ASN A 9 12.04 -25.82 -2.98
N ALA A 10 11.52 -26.64 -3.91
CA ALA A 10 12.23 -27.80 -4.45
C ALA A 10 13.59 -27.46 -5.06
N HIS A 11 13.74 -26.24 -5.62
CA HIS A 11 14.95 -25.81 -6.33
C HIS A 11 15.55 -24.51 -5.80
N SER A 12 15.01 -23.95 -4.72
CA SER A 12 15.51 -22.67 -4.21
C SER A 12 15.31 -22.52 -2.71
N VAL A 13 16.18 -21.71 -2.13
CA VAL A 13 16.01 -21.14 -0.78
C VAL A 13 16.05 -19.63 -0.94
N CYS A 14 15.02 -18.93 -0.51
CA CYS A 14 14.94 -17.49 -0.68
C CYS A 14 14.32 -16.78 0.53
N CYS A 15 14.62 -15.48 0.64
CA CYS A 15 14.01 -14.58 1.61
C CYS A 15 13.73 -13.25 0.89
N LEU A 16 12.62 -13.21 0.13
CA LEU A 16 12.24 -12.05 -0.66
C LEU A 16 11.10 -11.31 0.04
N THR A 17 11.50 -10.46 0.98
CA THR A 17 10.59 -9.69 1.81
C THR A 17 10.58 -8.23 1.36
N TYR A 18 9.38 -7.68 1.21
CA TYR A 18 9.16 -6.34 0.71
C TYR A 18 8.37 -5.51 1.73
N HIS A 19 8.66 -4.22 1.75
CA HIS A 19 7.90 -3.23 2.46
C HIS A 19 7.26 -2.28 1.46
N ALA A 20 5.93 -2.19 1.47
CA ALA A 20 5.17 -1.28 0.62
C ALA A 20 4.40 -0.27 1.45
N VAL A 21 4.25 0.95 0.91
CA VAL A 21 3.42 2.00 1.49
C VAL A 21 2.48 2.53 0.43
N PHE A 22 1.19 2.55 0.72
CA PHE A 22 0.16 3.16 -0.12
C PHE A 22 -0.44 4.33 0.64
N VAL A 23 -0.54 5.48 -0.03
CA VAL A 23 -1.06 6.72 0.58
C VAL A 23 -2.36 7.12 -0.13
N ILE A 24 -3.36 7.53 0.63
CA ILE A 24 -4.61 8.06 0.09
C ILE A 24 -4.33 9.35 -0.68
N LYS A 25 -5.00 9.53 -1.81
CA LYS A 25 -4.85 10.71 -2.68
C LYS A 25 -4.99 12.00 -1.86
N TYR A 26 -3.96 12.84 -1.95
CA TYR A 26 -3.83 14.09 -1.18
C TYR A 26 -3.85 13.90 0.34
N ARG A 27 -3.50 12.70 0.84
CA ARG A 27 -3.49 12.34 2.25
C ARG A 27 -4.84 12.59 2.95
N ARG A 28 -5.92 12.38 2.22
CA ARG A 28 -7.26 12.49 2.82
C ARG A 28 -7.46 11.39 3.87
N LYS A 29 -8.17 11.74 4.92
CA LYS A 29 -8.43 10.83 6.04
C LYS A 29 -9.65 9.96 5.73
N VAL A 30 -9.40 8.81 5.14
CA VAL A 30 -10.44 7.88 4.67
C VAL A 30 -10.47 6.60 5.50
N ILE A 31 -9.32 6.16 6.01
CA ILE A 31 -9.16 4.85 6.63
C ILE A 31 -9.58 4.90 8.09
N THR A 32 -10.68 4.24 8.42
CA THR A 32 -11.14 4.00 9.79
C THR A 32 -10.52 2.70 10.32
N PRO A 33 -10.56 2.43 11.64
CA PRO A 33 -10.13 1.14 12.18
C PRO A 33 -10.84 -0.06 11.55
N GLU A 34 -12.12 0.06 11.24
CA GLU A 34 -12.89 -0.97 10.56
C GLU A 34 -12.40 -1.23 9.13
N ILE A 35 -12.15 -0.15 8.37
CA ILE A 35 -11.61 -0.25 7.02
C ILE A 35 -10.21 -0.86 7.04
N LEU A 36 -9.37 -0.46 8.00
CA LEU A 36 -8.02 -1.00 8.15
C LEU A 36 -8.05 -2.51 8.41
N ALA A 37 -8.94 -2.97 9.29
CA ALA A 37 -9.11 -4.39 9.57
C ALA A 37 -9.57 -5.17 8.33
N PHE A 38 -10.49 -4.61 7.56
CA PHE A 38 -10.95 -5.19 6.29
C PHE A 38 -9.80 -5.27 5.28
N MET A 39 -9.04 -4.19 5.11
CA MET A 39 -7.90 -4.14 4.19
C MET A 39 -6.84 -5.19 4.55
N ARG A 40 -6.56 -5.36 5.84
CA ARG A 40 -5.62 -6.39 6.32
C ARG A 40 -6.07 -7.78 5.90
N SER A 41 -7.31 -8.12 6.19
CA SER A 41 -7.88 -9.42 5.87
C SER A 41 -7.87 -9.71 4.37
N HIS A 42 -8.27 -8.72 3.58
CA HIS A 42 -8.33 -8.86 2.13
C HIS A 42 -6.93 -8.95 1.50
N THR A 43 -5.98 -8.18 2.01
CA THR A 43 -4.57 -8.24 1.58
C THR A 43 -3.95 -9.60 1.90
N ASP A 44 -4.20 -10.12 3.10
CA ASP A 44 -3.74 -11.45 3.50
C ASP A 44 -4.27 -12.53 2.55
N TYR A 45 -5.55 -12.48 2.23
CA TYR A 45 -6.17 -13.39 1.28
C TYR A 45 -5.51 -13.30 -0.10
N LEU A 46 -5.33 -12.09 -0.65
CA LEU A 46 -4.76 -11.90 -1.98
C LEU A 46 -3.31 -12.38 -2.05
N ILE A 47 -2.50 -12.01 -1.07
CA ILE A 47 -1.07 -12.36 -1.06
C ILE A 47 -0.90 -13.87 -0.92
N SER A 48 -1.63 -14.51 -0.01
CA SER A 48 -1.48 -15.93 0.24
C SER A 48 -2.10 -16.81 -0.85
N GLN A 49 -3.32 -16.52 -1.26
CA GLN A 49 -4.09 -17.39 -2.15
C GLN A 49 -3.83 -17.12 -3.63
N ARG A 50 -3.67 -15.85 -4.01
CA ARG A 50 -3.48 -15.49 -5.42
C ARG A 50 -2.01 -15.45 -5.83
N TYR A 51 -1.13 -14.96 -4.95
CA TYR A 51 0.28 -14.73 -5.29
C TYR A 51 1.25 -15.68 -4.60
N HIS A 52 0.75 -16.61 -3.80
CA HIS A 52 1.55 -17.64 -3.10
C HIS A 52 2.63 -17.05 -2.20
N GLY A 53 2.38 -15.86 -1.68
CA GLY A 53 3.25 -15.16 -0.75
C GLY A 53 2.76 -15.30 0.68
N LYS A 54 3.28 -14.45 1.55
CA LYS A 54 2.91 -14.41 2.96
C LYS A 54 2.85 -12.96 3.44
N LEU A 55 1.73 -12.57 4.04
CA LEU A 55 1.62 -11.30 4.73
C LEU A 55 2.28 -11.42 6.12
N LEU A 56 3.25 -10.56 6.40
CA LEU A 56 3.99 -10.57 7.66
C LEU A 56 3.46 -9.53 8.63
N GLU A 57 3.24 -8.29 8.14
CA GLU A 57 2.69 -7.20 8.94
C GLU A 57 1.79 -6.32 8.08
N PHE A 58 0.75 -5.79 8.69
CA PHE A 58 -0.14 -4.82 8.05
C PHE A 58 -0.55 -3.78 9.08
N ASN A 59 -0.12 -2.55 8.86
CA ASN A 59 -0.41 -1.43 9.75
C ASN A 59 -0.82 -0.22 8.91
N GLY A 60 -1.40 0.78 9.55
CA GLY A 60 -1.75 2.01 8.87
C GLY A 60 -2.35 3.04 9.79
N GLU A 61 -2.57 4.19 9.21
CA GLU A 61 -3.24 5.32 9.84
C GLU A 61 -4.41 5.76 8.96
N GLU A 62 -5.00 6.90 9.24
CA GLU A 62 -6.16 7.39 8.51
C GLU A 62 -5.91 7.65 7.02
N ASP A 63 -4.67 7.94 6.64
CA ASP A 63 -4.29 8.39 5.30
C ASP A 63 -3.30 7.48 4.56
N HIS A 64 -2.84 6.40 5.17
CA HIS A 64 -1.89 5.48 4.53
C HIS A 64 -1.88 4.11 5.20
N ILE A 65 -1.31 3.13 4.48
CA ILE A 65 -1.06 1.78 4.99
C ILE A 65 0.38 1.36 4.73
N HIS A 66 0.90 0.53 5.63
CA HIS A 66 2.19 -0.14 5.52
C HIS A 66 1.97 -1.64 5.41
N ILE A 67 2.62 -2.28 4.46
CA ILE A 67 2.50 -3.72 4.24
C ILE A 67 3.90 -4.33 4.22
N LEU A 68 4.12 -5.31 5.09
CA LEU A 68 5.34 -6.13 5.05
C LEU A 68 4.94 -7.53 4.59
N PHE A 69 5.53 -8.01 3.52
CA PHE A 69 5.11 -9.28 2.89
C PHE A 69 6.27 -9.96 2.18
N GLU A 70 6.13 -11.26 2.04
CA GLU A 70 7.07 -12.13 1.34
C GLU A 70 6.43 -12.60 0.03
N LEU A 71 7.23 -12.65 -1.05
CA LEU A 71 6.81 -13.17 -2.34
C LEU A 71 7.76 -14.26 -2.82
N PRO A 72 7.25 -15.23 -3.63
CA PRO A 72 8.13 -16.21 -4.26
C PRO A 72 9.03 -15.57 -5.32
N PRO A 73 10.16 -16.21 -5.69
CA PRO A 73 11.11 -15.65 -6.67
C PRO A 73 10.51 -15.41 -8.06
N SER A 74 9.48 -16.16 -8.42
CA SER A 74 8.77 -16.02 -9.71
C SER A 74 7.81 -14.84 -9.78
N ALA A 75 7.57 -14.14 -8.67
CA ALA A 75 6.60 -13.04 -8.61
C ALA A 75 7.16 -11.77 -9.24
N ALA A 76 6.26 -10.97 -9.82
CA ALA A 76 6.55 -9.62 -10.31
C ALA A 76 6.00 -8.60 -9.29
N PRO A 77 6.84 -8.01 -8.41
CA PRO A 77 6.35 -7.14 -7.33
C PRO A 77 5.52 -5.96 -7.82
N SER A 78 5.93 -5.32 -8.91
CA SER A 78 5.20 -4.15 -9.44
C SER A 78 3.79 -4.50 -9.89
N VAL A 79 3.60 -5.65 -10.51
CA VAL A 79 2.28 -6.13 -10.95
C VAL A 79 1.40 -6.42 -9.75
N ILE A 80 1.95 -7.09 -8.75
CA ILE A 80 1.23 -7.44 -7.51
C ILE A 80 0.79 -6.19 -6.76
N ILE A 81 1.68 -5.20 -6.63
CA ILE A 81 1.36 -3.93 -5.97
C ILE A 81 0.22 -3.21 -6.68
N CYS A 82 0.26 -3.10 -8.01
CA CYS A 82 -0.81 -2.47 -8.78
C CYS A 82 -2.14 -3.20 -8.59
N ASN A 83 -2.13 -4.52 -8.59
CA ASN A 83 -3.33 -5.33 -8.35
C ASN A 83 -3.86 -5.16 -6.93
N LEU A 84 -2.98 -5.12 -5.91
CA LEU A 84 -3.40 -4.87 -4.54
C LEU A 84 -4.07 -3.51 -4.38
N LYS A 85 -3.48 -2.45 -4.93
CA LYS A 85 -4.06 -1.11 -4.90
C LYS A 85 -5.45 -1.10 -5.54
N THR A 86 -5.59 -1.69 -6.71
CA THR A 86 -6.85 -1.76 -7.44
C THR A 86 -7.91 -2.53 -6.65
N GLN A 87 -7.57 -3.71 -6.15
CA GLN A 87 -8.51 -4.56 -5.42
C GLN A 87 -8.94 -3.92 -4.10
N LEU A 88 -8.00 -3.34 -3.34
CA LEU A 88 -8.33 -2.68 -2.08
C LEU A 88 -9.24 -1.47 -2.30
N SER A 89 -8.94 -0.61 -3.27
CA SER A 89 -9.77 0.55 -3.55
C SER A 89 -11.17 0.15 -4.00
N LYS A 90 -11.27 -0.84 -4.86
CA LYS A 90 -12.55 -1.35 -5.36
C LYS A 90 -13.43 -1.93 -4.24
N GLU A 91 -12.87 -2.80 -3.42
CA GLU A 91 -13.62 -3.49 -2.36
C GLU A 91 -13.98 -2.55 -1.20
N VAL A 92 -13.10 -1.62 -0.84
CA VAL A 92 -13.38 -0.63 0.19
C VAL A 92 -14.51 0.31 -0.28
N ARG A 93 -14.47 0.79 -1.52
CA ARG A 93 -15.55 1.62 -2.08
C ARG A 93 -16.88 0.88 -2.08
N LYS A 94 -16.88 -0.38 -2.46
CA LYS A 94 -18.08 -1.19 -2.52
C LYS A 94 -18.73 -1.37 -1.14
N ARG A 95 -17.91 -1.61 -0.11
CA ARG A 95 -18.40 -1.94 1.24
C ARG A 95 -18.67 -0.72 2.11
N PHE A 96 -17.90 0.34 1.94
CA PHE A 96 -17.88 1.50 2.85
C PHE A 96 -18.25 2.81 2.16
N TRP A 97 -18.89 2.76 1.01
CA TRP A 97 -19.19 3.94 0.19
C TRP A 97 -19.89 5.05 0.97
N GLU A 98 -20.89 4.72 1.76
CA GLU A 98 -21.63 5.70 2.56
C GLU A 98 -20.74 6.44 3.56
N GLN A 99 -19.73 5.76 4.09
CA GLN A 99 -18.81 6.33 5.07
C GLN A 99 -17.72 7.20 4.42
N ILE A 100 -17.28 6.87 3.22
CA ILE A 100 -16.05 7.42 2.64
C ILE A 100 -16.23 8.35 1.44
N HIS A 101 -17.37 8.31 0.75
CA HIS A 101 -17.53 9.02 -0.52
C HIS A 101 -17.27 10.54 -0.40
N ASN A 102 -17.61 11.16 0.71
CA ASN A 102 -17.36 12.58 0.96
C ASN A 102 -15.90 12.89 1.28
N GLN A 103 -15.11 11.88 1.64
CA GLN A 103 -13.70 12.03 1.99
C GLN A 103 -12.77 11.82 0.79
N LEU A 104 -13.27 11.18 -0.26
CA LEU A 104 -12.48 10.92 -1.46
C LEU A 104 -12.35 12.17 -2.32
N TRP A 105 -11.19 12.31 -2.97
CA TRP A 105 -11.02 13.34 -3.98
C TRP A 105 -11.50 12.81 -5.33
N LYS A 106 -12.71 13.22 -5.75
CA LYS A 106 -13.35 12.72 -6.97
C LYS A 106 -13.39 11.18 -6.95
N ASP A 107 -12.95 10.54 -8.02
CA ASP A 107 -12.92 9.07 -8.16
C ASP A 107 -11.59 8.45 -7.73
N SER A 108 -10.67 9.23 -7.17
CA SER A 108 -9.35 8.75 -6.79
C SER A 108 -9.33 8.27 -5.33
N PHE A 109 -8.86 7.06 -5.11
CA PHE A 109 -8.66 6.50 -3.78
C PHE A 109 -7.19 6.66 -3.34
N TRP A 110 -6.28 6.01 -4.05
CA TRP A 110 -4.86 6.05 -3.76
C TRP A 110 -4.15 7.17 -4.51
N SER A 111 -3.07 7.66 -3.94
CA SER A 111 -2.06 8.44 -4.65
C SER A 111 -1.51 7.63 -5.85
N ASP A 112 -1.07 8.31 -6.89
CA ASP A 112 -0.67 7.66 -8.15
C ASP A 112 0.58 6.79 -8.01
N SER A 113 1.43 7.09 -7.02
CA SER A 113 2.65 6.33 -6.74
C SER A 113 2.46 5.33 -5.59
N TYR A 114 3.46 4.52 -5.37
CA TYR A 114 3.62 3.70 -4.18
C TYR A 114 5.09 3.68 -3.76
N PHE A 115 5.34 3.40 -2.49
CA PHE A 115 6.68 3.11 -2.01
C PHE A 115 6.87 1.59 -1.97
N LEU A 116 8.00 1.10 -2.46
CA LEU A 116 8.37 -0.32 -2.38
C LEU A 116 9.86 -0.43 -2.11
N SER A 117 10.22 -1.22 -1.11
CA SER A 117 11.60 -1.50 -0.74
C SER A 117 11.73 -2.94 -0.30
N THR A 118 12.90 -3.53 -0.49
CA THR A 118 13.26 -4.76 0.19
C THR A 118 13.50 -4.46 1.68
N THR A 119 13.35 -5.47 2.54
CA THR A 119 13.60 -5.29 3.97
C THR A 119 15.03 -4.85 4.23
N GLY A 120 15.18 -3.84 5.08
CA GLY A 120 16.47 -3.20 5.36
C GLY A 120 16.82 -2.03 4.44
N GLY A 121 16.06 -1.81 3.36
CA GLY A 121 16.27 -0.71 2.42
C GLY A 121 15.56 0.59 2.75
N ALA A 122 14.68 0.60 3.75
CA ALA A 122 13.96 1.79 4.16
C ALA A 122 13.91 1.91 5.68
N ASN A 123 14.28 3.08 6.20
CA ASN A 123 14.10 3.43 7.61
C ASN A 123 12.84 4.29 7.78
N LEU A 124 12.45 4.54 9.02
CA LEU A 124 11.27 5.31 9.36
C LEU A 124 11.30 6.72 8.74
N GLU A 125 12.46 7.38 8.73
CA GLU A 125 12.63 8.72 8.17
C GLU A 125 12.29 8.76 6.67
N VAL A 126 12.78 7.80 5.89
CA VAL A 126 12.49 7.69 4.46
C VAL A 126 11.00 7.49 4.21
N LEU A 127 10.36 6.63 5.01
CA LEU A 127 8.92 6.39 4.91
C LEU A 127 8.10 7.63 5.23
N GLU A 128 8.45 8.37 6.27
CA GLU A 128 7.79 9.61 6.66
C GLU A 128 7.92 10.68 5.57
N GLN A 129 9.10 10.82 4.98
CA GLN A 129 9.31 11.75 3.87
C GLN A 129 8.44 11.39 2.67
N TYR A 130 8.34 10.12 2.32
CA TYR A 130 7.47 9.68 1.22
C TYR A 130 6.01 10.05 1.47
N ILE A 131 5.50 9.78 2.66
CA ILE A 131 4.12 10.07 3.04
C ILE A 131 3.85 11.58 2.98
N GLN A 132 4.77 12.40 3.49
CA GLN A 132 4.64 13.86 3.47
C GLN A 132 4.61 14.41 2.05
N GLN A 133 5.40 13.87 1.13
CA GLN A 133 5.45 14.30 -0.27
C GLN A 133 4.09 14.11 -0.96
N GLN A 134 3.31 13.11 -0.57
CA GLN A 134 1.98 12.90 -1.16
C GLN A 134 1.01 14.03 -0.84
N GLY A 135 1.19 14.72 0.28
CA GLY A 135 0.43 15.94 0.61
C GLY A 135 0.84 17.15 -0.21
N ILE A 136 2.14 17.29 -0.51
CA ILE A 136 2.70 18.42 -1.28
C ILE A 136 2.23 18.43 -2.73
N GLU A 137 2.01 17.28 -3.35
CA GLU A 137 1.49 17.18 -4.71
C GLU A 137 0.20 17.98 -4.93
N LYS A 138 -0.66 18.02 -3.92
CA LYS A 138 -1.90 18.81 -3.96
C LYS A 138 -1.62 20.31 -4.15
N GLN A 139 -0.63 20.85 -3.45
CA GLN A 139 -0.25 22.26 -3.54
C GLN A 139 0.35 22.58 -4.91
N LYS A 140 1.20 21.72 -5.45
CA LYS A 140 1.79 21.88 -6.78
C LYS A 140 0.74 21.89 -7.88
N ARG A 141 -0.25 21.01 -7.84
CA ARG A 141 -1.33 20.94 -8.82
C ARG A 141 -2.23 22.18 -8.78
N LYS A 142 -2.55 22.68 -7.58
CA LYS A 142 -3.29 23.94 -7.43
C LYS A 142 -2.54 25.11 -8.09
N TYR A 143 -1.24 25.20 -7.88
CA TYR A 143 -0.41 26.25 -8.44
C TYR A 143 -0.39 26.21 -9.98
N VAL A 144 -0.24 25.03 -10.57
CA VAL A 144 -0.25 24.84 -12.02
C VAL A 144 -1.62 25.19 -12.62
N GLN A 145 -2.72 24.84 -11.96
CA GLN A 145 -4.06 25.19 -12.42
C GLN A 145 -4.30 26.69 -12.43
N HIS A 146 -3.81 27.42 -11.46
CA HIS A 146 -3.91 28.87 -11.41
C HIS A 146 -3.05 29.60 -12.48
N LYS A 147 -1.94 28.99 -12.90
CA LYS A 147 -1.09 29.53 -13.98
C LYS A 147 -1.64 29.28 -15.39
N LYS A 148 -2.55 28.34 -15.57
CA LYS A 148 -3.13 28.00 -16.88
C LYS A 148 -4.38 28.80 -17.25
N LYS A 149 -4.77 29.73 -16.40
CA LYS A 149 -5.88 30.65 -16.70
C LYS A 149 -5.39 31.91 -17.41
#